data_1a0eac5085b670059360225c884b71fa
#
_entry.id   1a0eac5085b670059360225c884b71fa
#
_cell.length_a   1.000
_cell.length_b   1.000
_cell.length_c   1.000
_cell.angle_alpha   90.00
_cell.angle_beta   90.00
_cell.angle_gamma   90.00
#
_symmetry.space_group_name_H-M   'P 1'
#
loop_
_entity.id
_entity.type
_entity.pdbx_description
1 polymer ?
#
loop_
_entity_poly.entity_id
_entity_poly.type
_entity_poly.pdbx_seq_one_letter_code
_entity_poly.pdbx_strand_id
1 'polypeptide(L)'
;KRIFLPPYEWYNDSIAVWTTAEGIHLINYTSGTLSHADYTTPDDRNYRSSETILQSIRTYETSHRNGLNGFILLMHIGTAPSRTDKLYTHLDTLLTEFQQKGYQFVRIDAL
;
A
#
# COMPACT_ATOMS: atom_id res chain seq x y z
N LYS A 1 -14.35 9.87 -9.57
CA LYS A 1 -14.08 10.72 -8.37
C LYS A 1 -12.77 11.48 -8.54
N ARG A 2 -12.69 12.71 -8.02
CA ARG A 2 -11.42 13.44 -7.89
C ARG A 2 -10.70 12.95 -6.65
N ILE A 3 -9.44 12.54 -6.78
CA ILE A 3 -8.68 11.91 -5.70
C ILE A 3 -7.39 12.68 -5.49
N PHE A 4 -6.99 12.82 -4.23
CA PHE A 4 -5.71 13.36 -3.82
C PHE A 4 -5.00 12.36 -2.90
N LEU A 5 -3.84 11.88 -3.33
CA LEU A 5 -2.90 11.15 -2.49
C LEU A 5 -1.80 12.13 -2.07
N PRO A 6 -1.66 12.42 -0.76
CA PRO A 6 -0.68 13.39 -0.31
C PRO A 6 0.75 12.94 -0.62
N PRO A 7 1.65 13.85 -1.08
CA PRO A 7 3.08 13.55 -1.19
C PRO A 7 3.63 13.03 0.15
N TYR A 8 4.43 11.96 0.09
CA TYR A 8 4.97 11.26 1.26
C TYR A 8 3.91 10.79 2.25
N GLU A 9 2.68 10.59 1.79
CA GLU A 9 1.53 10.14 2.60
C GLU A 9 1.22 11.08 3.80
N TRP A 10 1.80 12.29 3.79
CA TRP A 10 1.66 13.24 4.88
C TRP A 10 0.52 14.24 4.63
N TYR A 11 -0.33 14.41 5.62
CA TYR A 11 -1.37 15.44 5.64
C TYR A 11 -1.69 15.85 7.08
N ASN A 12 -2.42 16.95 7.23
CA ASN A 12 -2.95 17.43 8.48
C ASN A 12 -4.44 17.78 8.33
N ASP A 13 -5.06 18.18 9.43
CA ASP A 13 -6.50 18.51 9.46
C ASP A 13 -6.86 19.62 8.46
N SER A 14 -6.00 20.62 8.28
CA SER A 14 -6.24 21.70 7.32
C SER A 14 -6.30 21.17 5.89
N ILE A 15 -5.37 20.31 5.50
CA ILE A 15 -5.36 19.67 4.17
C ILE A 15 -6.62 18.81 3.99
N ALA A 16 -7.02 18.07 5.02
CA ALA A 16 -8.24 17.24 4.96
C ALA A 16 -9.50 18.10 4.77
N VAL A 17 -9.60 19.21 5.49
CA VAL A 17 -10.72 20.16 5.35
C VAL A 17 -10.72 20.80 3.96
N TRP A 18 -9.58 21.27 3.47
CA TRP A 18 -9.52 21.93 2.16
C TRP A 18 -9.83 20.97 1.01
N THR A 19 -9.32 19.76 1.05
CA THR A 19 -9.64 18.76 0.02
C THR A 19 -11.13 18.44 -0.02
N THR A 20 -11.76 18.33 1.15
CA THR A 20 -13.20 18.10 1.25
C THR A 20 -13.99 19.30 0.69
N ALA A 21 -13.59 20.53 1.01
CA ALA A 21 -14.24 21.74 0.50
C ALA A 21 -14.18 21.85 -1.03
N GLU A 22 -13.11 21.36 -1.64
CA GLU A 22 -12.92 21.32 -3.09
C GLU A 22 -13.59 20.10 -3.76
N GLY A 23 -14.31 19.27 -3.02
CA GLY A 23 -14.93 18.04 -3.53
C GLY A 23 -13.89 17.00 -3.98
N ILE A 24 -12.74 16.98 -3.32
CA ILE A 24 -11.65 16.03 -3.57
C ILE A 24 -11.62 15.01 -2.43
N HIS A 25 -11.50 13.75 -2.77
CA HIS A 25 -11.33 12.67 -1.78
C HIS A 25 -9.84 12.52 -1.46
N LEU A 26 -9.46 12.83 -0.23
CA LEU A 26 -8.13 12.53 0.28
C LEU A 26 -8.07 11.04 0.56
N ILE A 27 -7.11 10.37 -0.06
CA ILE A 27 -6.88 8.93 0.08
C ILE A 27 -5.49 8.72 0.69
N ASN A 28 -5.39 7.76 1.56
CA ASN A 28 -4.09 7.28 2.06
C ASN A 28 -4.12 5.75 2.18
N TYR A 29 -2.94 5.15 2.32
CA TYR A 29 -2.84 3.71 2.48
C TYR A 29 -3.37 3.26 3.84
N THR A 30 -3.78 2.00 3.92
CA THR A 30 -4.15 1.38 5.18
C THR A 30 -2.89 0.91 5.90
N SER A 31 -2.71 1.35 7.15
CA SER A 31 -1.59 0.91 7.98
C SER A 31 -1.78 -0.55 8.46
N GLY A 32 -0.68 -1.17 8.88
CA GLY A 32 -0.70 -2.51 9.49
C GLY A 32 0.08 -3.57 8.72
N THR A 33 0.51 -3.28 7.48
CA THR A 33 1.49 -4.09 6.76
C THR A 33 2.78 -3.30 6.55
N LEU A 34 3.81 -3.97 6.04
CA LEU A 34 5.10 -3.35 5.71
C LEU A 34 5.21 -2.93 4.24
N SER A 35 4.11 -2.92 3.48
CA SER A 35 4.15 -2.67 2.03
C SER A 35 4.79 -1.33 1.68
N HIS A 36 4.54 -0.30 2.47
CA HIS A 36 5.12 1.03 2.31
C HIS A 36 6.65 1.09 2.47
N ALA A 37 7.26 0.06 3.07
CA ALA A 37 8.71 -0.01 3.27
C ALA A 37 9.46 -0.60 2.06
N ASP A 38 8.80 -0.85 0.94
CA ASP A 38 9.37 -1.44 -0.26
C ASP A 38 10.37 -0.52 -1.00
N TYR A 39 10.51 0.73 -0.59
CA TYR A 39 11.54 1.65 -1.08
C TYR A 39 12.85 1.56 -0.31
N THR A 40 12.87 0.94 0.88
CA THR A 40 14.07 0.85 1.73
C THR A 40 15.16 0.02 1.07
N THR A 41 16.42 0.38 1.33
CA THR A 41 17.60 -0.29 0.77
C THR A 41 18.32 -1.13 1.82
N PRO A 42 19.19 -2.09 1.42
CA PRO A 42 19.93 -2.90 2.38
C PRO A 42 20.78 -2.12 3.39
N ASP A 43 21.14 -0.87 3.05
CA ASP A 43 21.93 -0.01 3.94
C ASP A 43 21.07 0.72 4.99
N ASP A 44 19.75 0.70 4.82
CA ASP A 44 18.84 1.36 5.74
C ASP A 44 18.60 0.51 7.00
N ARG A 45 18.60 1.14 8.17
CA ARG A 45 18.32 0.46 9.44
C ARG A 45 16.92 -0.17 9.49
N ASN A 46 15.99 0.40 8.75
CA ASN A 46 14.60 -0.05 8.65
C ASN A 46 14.34 -0.88 7.39
N TYR A 47 15.39 -1.39 6.75
CA TYR A 47 15.25 -2.23 5.56
C TYR A 47 14.28 -3.39 5.79
N ARG A 48 13.44 -3.61 4.78
CA ARG A 48 12.53 -4.76 4.73
C ARG A 48 12.64 -5.43 3.36
N SER A 49 13.00 -6.71 3.35
CA SER A 49 13.01 -7.49 2.11
C SER A 49 11.59 -7.68 1.57
N SER A 50 11.47 -7.95 0.28
CA SER A 50 10.18 -8.25 -0.33
C SER A 50 9.52 -9.46 0.31
N GLU A 51 10.27 -10.49 0.70
CA GLU A 51 9.74 -11.65 1.42
C GLU A 51 9.13 -11.24 2.78
N THR A 52 9.83 -10.41 3.55
CA THR A 52 9.31 -9.90 4.82
C THR A 52 8.04 -9.08 4.62
N ILE A 53 7.99 -8.25 3.57
CA ILE A 53 6.81 -7.45 3.24
C ILE A 53 5.64 -8.35 2.85
N LEU A 54 5.84 -9.31 1.96
CA LEU A 54 4.81 -10.25 1.54
C LEU A 54 4.26 -11.04 2.72
N GLN A 55 5.14 -11.49 3.61
CA GLN A 55 4.72 -12.20 4.82
C GLN A 55 3.89 -11.29 5.74
N SER A 56 4.23 -10.01 5.86
CA SER A 56 3.44 -9.07 6.66
C SER A 56 2.02 -8.88 6.11
N ILE A 57 1.87 -8.87 4.79
CA ILE A 57 0.54 -8.78 4.13
C ILE A 57 -0.28 -10.04 4.42
N ARG A 58 0.31 -11.22 4.28
CA ARG A 58 -0.36 -12.50 4.58
C ARG A 58 -0.74 -12.62 6.05
N THR A 59 0.15 -12.19 6.95
CA THR A 59 -0.12 -12.19 8.39
C THR A 59 -1.26 -11.24 8.73
N TYR A 60 -1.31 -10.05 8.15
CA TYR A 60 -2.42 -9.12 8.34
C TYR A 60 -3.73 -9.76 7.89
N GLU A 61 -3.77 -10.35 6.70
CA GLU A 61 -4.96 -10.99 6.12
C GLU A 61 -5.52 -12.07 7.05
N THR A 62 -4.66 -12.92 7.60
CA THR A 62 -5.09 -14.05 8.44
C THR A 62 -5.41 -13.64 9.89
N SER A 63 -4.84 -12.55 10.40
CA SER A 63 -4.99 -12.11 11.79
C SER A 63 -6.14 -11.12 12.01
N HIS A 64 -6.69 -10.54 10.95
CA HIS A 64 -7.79 -9.58 11.04
C HIS A 64 -9.12 -10.21 10.61
N ARG A 65 -10.18 -9.89 11.35
CA ARG A 65 -11.52 -10.46 11.13
C ARG A 65 -12.01 -10.31 9.69
N ASN A 66 -11.75 -9.16 9.07
CA ASN A 66 -12.18 -8.86 7.70
C ASN A 66 -11.04 -9.06 6.69
N GLY A 67 -9.91 -9.63 7.11
CA GLY A 67 -8.74 -9.81 6.25
C GLY A 67 -8.28 -8.49 5.64
N LEU A 68 -8.10 -8.48 4.33
CA LEU A 68 -7.74 -7.30 3.55
C LEU A 68 -8.95 -6.60 2.89
N ASN A 69 -10.17 -6.91 3.30
CA ASN A 69 -11.33 -6.25 2.72
C ASN A 69 -11.32 -4.74 3.02
N GLY A 70 -11.40 -3.91 1.97
CA GLY A 70 -11.29 -2.45 2.07
C GLY A 70 -9.87 -1.93 2.30
N PHE A 71 -8.85 -2.79 2.22
CA PHE A 71 -7.45 -2.41 2.43
C PHE A 71 -6.88 -1.68 1.21
N ILE A 72 -6.19 -0.57 1.44
CA ILE A 72 -5.45 0.17 0.41
C ILE A 72 -3.96 -0.12 0.60
N LEU A 73 -3.37 -0.86 -0.33
CA LEU A 73 -1.98 -1.26 -0.29
C LEU A 73 -1.11 -0.23 -1.03
N LEU A 74 -0.12 0.33 -0.34
CA LEU A 74 0.87 1.23 -0.94
C LEU A 74 2.10 0.45 -1.37
N MET A 75 2.54 0.68 -2.61
CA MET A 75 3.77 0.13 -3.17
C MET A 75 4.46 1.18 -4.04
N HIS A 76 5.77 1.03 -4.27
CA HIS A 76 6.57 1.92 -5.10
C HIS A 76 7.17 1.18 -6.30
N ILE A 77 7.26 1.86 -7.46
CA ILE A 77 7.92 1.33 -8.66
C ILE A 77 9.30 1.96 -8.88
N GLY A 78 9.44 3.25 -8.59
CA GLY A 78 10.68 4.01 -8.82
C GLY A 78 11.67 3.94 -7.66
N THR A 79 11.96 2.75 -7.14
CA THR A 79 12.85 2.59 -5.99
C THR A 79 14.33 2.65 -6.37
N ALA A 80 15.21 2.96 -5.39
CA ALA A 80 16.64 3.11 -5.60
C ALA A 80 17.27 1.89 -6.30
N PRO A 81 18.27 2.07 -7.19
CA PRO A 81 18.96 0.95 -7.85
C PRO A 81 19.60 -0.05 -6.88
N SER A 82 20.06 0.42 -5.71
CA SER A 82 20.64 -0.42 -4.66
C SER A 82 19.64 -1.40 -4.04
N ARG A 83 18.34 -1.11 -4.13
CA ARG A 83 17.31 -2.10 -3.83
C ARG A 83 17.09 -2.98 -5.05
N THR A 84 17.80 -4.08 -5.15
CA THR A 84 17.65 -5.07 -6.23
C THR A 84 16.43 -5.97 -6.04
N ASP A 85 16.01 -6.16 -4.80
CA ASP A 85 14.81 -6.91 -4.41
C ASP A 85 13.56 -6.03 -4.57
N LYS A 86 13.02 -5.98 -5.78
CA LYS A 86 11.88 -5.11 -6.13
C LYS A 86 10.55 -5.80 -5.81
N LEU A 87 9.77 -5.22 -4.89
CA LEU A 87 8.47 -5.78 -4.47
C LEU A 87 7.50 -5.93 -5.66
N TYR A 88 7.50 -4.98 -6.59
CA TYR A 88 6.58 -5.01 -7.74
C TYR A 88 6.75 -6.25 -8.62
N THR A 89 7.92 -6.92 -8.60
CA THR A 89 8.11 -8.17 -9.36
C THR A 89 7.28 -9.33 -8.81
N HIS A 90 6.81 -9.22 -7.58
CA HIS A 90 5.93 -10.19 -6.93
C HIS A 90 4.44 -9.84 -7.03
N LEU A 91 4.10 -8.74 -7.70
CA LEU A 91 2.73 -8.24 -7.73
C LEU A 91 1.76 -9.22 -8.39
N ASP A 92 2.14 -9.82 -9.50
CA ASP A 92 1.31 -10.80 -10.20
C ASP A 92 0.97 -12.00 -9.31
N THR A 93 1.97 -12.54 -8.61
CA THR A 93 1.79 -13.64 -7.66
C THR A 93 0.86 -13.25 -6.51
N LEU A 94 1.05 -12.05 -5.95
CA LEU A 94 0.23 -11.53 -4.86
C LEU A 94 -1.23 -11.35 -5.27
N LEU A 95 -1.46 -10.74 -6.43
CA LEU A 95 -2.82 -10.53 -6.97
C LEU A 95 -3.51 -11.87 -7.21
N THR A 96 -2.82 -12.83 -7.83
CA THR A 96 -3.35 -14.16 -8.10
C THR A 96 -3.72 -14.88 -6.79
N GLU A 97 -2.85 -14.86 -5.79
CA GLU A 97 -3.09 -15.45 -4.48
C GLU A 97 -4.38 -14.92 -3.83
N PHE A 98 -4.55 -13.60 -3.79
CA PHE A 98 -5.72 -13.01 -3.16
C PHE A 98 -6.99 -13.15 -3.99
N GLN A 99 -6.89 -13.15 -5.32
CA GLN A 99 -8.04 -13.46 -6.18
C GLN A 99 -8.55 -14.89 -5.93
N GLN A 100 -7.65 -15.86 -5.75
CA GLN A 100 -8.01 -17.24 -5.40
C GLN A 100 -8.68 -17.35 -4.03
N LYS A 101 -8.38 -16.42 -3.12
CA LYS A 101 -9.07 -16.31 -1.83
C LYS A 101 -10.42 -15.56 -1.90
N GLY A 102 -10.82 -15.09 -3.07
CA GLY A 102 -12.09 -14.40 -3.30
C GLY A 102 -12.03 -12.88 -3.24
N TYR A 103 -10.84 -12.27 -3.08
CA TYR A 103 -10.72 -10.82 -3.14
C TYR A 103 -10.90 -10.30 -4.56
N GLN A 104 -11.53 -9.13 -4.67
CA GLN A 104 -11.63 -8.37 -5.92
C GLN A 104 -10.80 -7.10 -5.80
N PHE A 105 -9.93 -6.88 -6.78
CA PHE A 105 -9.14 -5.66 -6.87
C PHE A 105 -9.93 -4.63 -7.67
N VAL A 106 -10.13 -3.48 -7.09
CA VAL A 106 -10.88 -2.38 -7.71
C VAL A 106 -9.99 -1.14 -7.82
N ARG A 107 -10.28 -0.31 -8.80
CA ARG A 107 -9.62 0.99 -8.91
C ARG A 107 -10.03 1.88 -7.74
N ILE A 108 -9.10 2.65 -7.23
CA ILE A 108 -9.33 3.50 -6.07
C ILE A 108 -10.39 4.58 -6.33
N ASP A 109 -10.54 5.02 -7.58
CA ASP A 109 -11.58 5.99 -7.99
C ASP A 109 -12.98 5.37 -8.14
N ALA A 110 -13.07 4.05 -8.02
CA ALA A 110 -14.33 3.31 -8.04
C ALA A 110 -14.89 3.02 -6.63
N LEU A 111 -14.14 3.38 -5.58
CA LEU A 111 -14.56 3.24 -4.20
C LEU A 111 -15.67 4.21 -3.80
#